data_c756b66619df8e68a4d413c9fe461d7b
#
_entry.id   c756b66619df8e68a4d413c9fe461d7b
#
_cell.length_a   1.000
_cell.length_b   1.000
_cell.length_c   1.000
_cell.angle_alpha   90.00
_cell.angle_beta   90.00
_cell.angle_gamma   90.00
#
_symmetry.space_group_name_H-M   'P 1'
#
loop_
_entity.id
_entity.type
_entity.pdbx_description
1 polymer ?
#
loop_
_entity_poly.entity_id
_entity_poly.type
_entity_poly.pdbx_seq_one_letter_code
_entity_poly.pdbx_strand_id
1 'polypeptide(L)'
;MVPEECLEQADAIVTGDAERIWAKVVEDTRSGCLARRYDGGAGAPQPGGLLPRRDLYLGKGYLPISLVQYGRGCRFACEFCAINSFFKGGYHARPVDEVINEIQSQKRNLVFFIDDNFVSDHETAKRLLHKLIPLKIRWVGQASIDMTK
;
A
#
# COMPACT_ATOMS: atom_id res chain seq x y z
N MET A 1 -9.32 -10.41 12.50
CA MET A 1 -7.90 -10.26 12.94
C MET A 1 -7.85 -10.64 14.41
N VAL A 2 -6.84 -11.34 14.81
CA VAL A 2 -6.66 -11.99 16.11
C VAL A 2 -5.44 -11.41 16.86
N PRO A 3 -5.50 -10.14 17.29
CA PRO A 3 -4.35 -9.48 17.89
C PRO A 3 -3.85 -10.20 19.16
N GLU A 4 -4.71 -10.89 19.88
CA GLU A 4 -4.32 -11.65 21.06
C GLU A 4 -3.38 -12.81 20.73
N GLU A 5 -3.71 -13.58 19.68
CA GLU A 5 -2.87 -14.69 19.21
C GLU A 5 -1.51 -14.18 18.72
N CYS A 6 -1.48 -13.02 18.07
CA CYS A 6 -0.22 -12.40 17.63
C CYS A 6 0.68 -12.03 18.81
N LEU A 7 0.10 -11.58 19.95
CA LEU A 7 0.86 -11.24 21.15
C LEU A 7 1.52 -12.44 21.86
N GLU A 8 1.10 -13.65 21.56
CA GLU A 8 1.76 -14.85 22.06
C GLU A 8 3.10 -15.12 21.34
N GLN A 9 3.26 -14.58 20.11
CA GLN A 9 4.40 -14.83 19.24
C GLN A 9 5.27 -13.57 19.00
N ALA A 10 4.89 -12.41 19.56
CA ALA A 10 5.58 -11.14 19.35
C ALA A 10 5.69 -10.32 20.63
N ASP A 11 6.78 -9.56 20.75
CA ASP A 11 6.97 -8.66 21.89
C ASP A 11 6.00 -7.47 21.87
N ALA A 12 5.60 -7.03 20.68
CA ALA A 12 4.65 -5.96 20.45
C ALA A 12 3.85 -6.16 19.18
N ILE A 13 2.64 -5.61 19.13
CA ILE A 13 1.82 -5.56 17.92
C ILE A 13 1.39 -4.13 17.59
N VAL A 14 1.21 -3.85 16.31
CA VAL A 14 0.57 -2.64 15.80
C VAL A 14 -0.76 -3.02 15.17
N THR A 15 -1.86 -2.39 15.60
CA THR A 15 -3.17 -2.51 14.96
C THR A 15 -3.45 -1.27 14.10
N GLY A 16 -4.12 -1.44 12.97
CA GLY A 16 -4.34 -0.36 12.00
C GLY A 16 -3.13 -0.08 11.11
N ASP A 17 -3.05 1.13 10.55
CA ASP A 17 -1.96 1.54 9.65
C ASP A 17 -0.71 1.93 10.46
N ALA A 18 0.39 1.22 10.21
CA ALA A 18 1.63 1.41 10.96
C ALA A 18 2.33 2.74 10.64
N GLU A 19 2.07 3.34 9.50
CA GLU A 19 2.76 4.54 9.03
C GLU A 19 2.73 5.70 10.04
N ARG A 20 1.63 5.86 10.76
CA ARG A 20 1.45 6.95 11.74
C ARG A 20 2.17 6.72 13.06
N ILE A 21 2.38 5.47 13.43
CA ILE A 21 2.88 5.11 14.76
C ILE A 21 4.28 4.50 14.73
N TRP A 22 4.77 4.11 13.55
CA TRP A 22 6.01 3.35 13.40
C TRP A 22 7.24 4.05 13.99
N ALA A 23 7.34 5.38 13.81
CA ALA A 23 8.43 6.16 14.39
C ALA A 23 8.47 6.03 15.92
N LYS A 24 7.29 6.04 16.57
CA LYS A 24 7.18 5.85 18.03
C LYS A 24 7.58 4.42 18.41
N VAL A 25 7.13 3.41 17.68
CA VAL A 25 7.51 2.00 17.95
C VAL A 25 9.03 1.84 17.94
N VAL A 26 9.69 2.42 16.93
CA VAL A 26 11.15 2.38 16.80
C VAL A 26 11.85 3.10 17.96
N GLU A 27 11.35 4.26 18.36
CA GLU A 27 11.93 5.03 19.48
C GLU A 27 11.75 4.31 20.82
N ASP A 28 10.55 3.79 21.09
CA ASP A 28 10.29 3.03 22.30
C ASP A 28 11.14 1.77 22.37
N THR A 29 11.38 1.11 21.22
CA THR A 29 12.28 -0.05 21.13
C THR A 29 13.71 0.33 21.48
N ARG A 30 14.22 1.44 20.95
CA ARG A 30 15.58 1.93 21.21
C ARG A 30 15.78 2.31 22.68
N SER A 31 14.74 2.85 23.28
CA SER A 31 14.76 3.30 24.69
C SER A 31 14.48 2.19 25.70
N GLY A 32 14.20 0.96 25.23
CA GLY A 32 13.85 -0.17 26.10
C GLY A 32 12.44 -0.06 26.73
N CYS A 33 11.59 0.81 26.20
CA CYS A 33 10.24 1.09 26.69
C CYS A 33 9.14 0.58 25.75
N LEU A 34 9.39 -0.53 25.06
CA LEU A 34 8.48 -1.11 24.09
C LEU A 34 7.14 -1.49 24.76
N ALA A 35 6.05 -0.86 24.29
CA ALA A 35 4.70 -1.25 24.72
C ALA A 35 4.25 -2.50 23.97
N ARG A 36 3.46 -3.35 24.61
CA ARG A 36 2.93 -4.56 23.96
C ARG A 36 1.94 -4.28 22.82
N ARG A 37 1.31 -3.10 22.83
CA ARG A 37 0.30 -2.71 21.81
C ARG A 37 0.48 -1.27 21.41
N TYR A 38 0.38 -1.06 20.10
CA TYR A 38 0.31 0.26 19.48
C TYR A 38 -0.94 0.33 18.60
N ASP A 39 -1.60 1.48 18.61
CA ASP A 39 -2.76 1.74 17.75
C ASP A 39 -2.36 2.75 16.66
N GLY A 40 -2.33 2.30 15.43
CA GLY A 40 -2.11 3.14 14.24
C GLY A 40 -3.31 4.02 13.87
N GLY A 41 -4.38 3.93 14.68
CA GLY A 41 -5.60 4.72 14.53
C GLY A 41 -6.66 4.06 13.64
N ALA A 42 -7.92 4.37 13.98
CA ALA A 42 -9.10 3.91 13.23
C ALA A 42 -9.46 4.83 12.06
N GLY A 43 -8.58 5.74 11.66
CA GLY A 43 -8.83 6.67 10.57
C GLY A 43 -8.67 6.05 9.18
N ALA A 44 -9.13 6.77 8.17
CA ALA A 44 -8.88 6.39 6.78
C ALA A 44 -7.38 6.26 6.51
N PRO A 45 -6.93 5.21 5.81
CA PRO A 45 -5.54 5.08 5.40
C PRO A 45 -5.05 6.34 4.68
N GLN A 46 -3.83 6.74 4.96
CA GLN A 46 -3.17 7.82 4.23
C GLN A 46 -1.97 7.25 3.48
N PRO A 47 -2.19 6.66 2.30
CA PRO A 47 -1.15 5.92 1.58
C PRO A 47 -0.09 6.81 0.94
N GLY A 48 -0.24 8.14 0.95
CA GLY A 48 0.72 9.10 0.39
C GLY A 48 1.85 9.49 1.35
N GLY A 49 2.85 10.18 0.83
CA GLY A 49 3.96 10.76 1.60
C GLY A 49 5.07 9.79 1.99
N LEU A 50 4.97 8.51 1.67
CA LEU A 50 5.96 7.49 2.00
C LEU A 50 6.57 6.86 0.75
N LEU A 51 7.89 6.82 0.69
CA LEU A 51 8.63 6.12 -0.36
C LEU A 51 9.36 4.91 0.23
N PRO A 52 9.14 3.70 -0.31
CA PRO A 52 9.86 2.51 0.13
C PRO A 52 11.36 2.64 -0.11
N ARG A 53 12.18 2.20 0.86
CA ARG A 53 13.66 2.15 0.81
C ARG A 53 14.12 1.04 -0.15
N ARG A 54 13.95 1.26 -1.44
CA ARG A 54 14.28 0.27 -2.49
C ARG A 54 15.77 0.09 -2.69
N ASP A 55 16.57 1.02 -2.22
CA ASP A 55 18.02 0.89 -2.15
C ASP A 55 18.47 -0.35 -1.36
N LEU A 56 17.69 -0.78 -0.37
CA LEU A 56 17.95 -1.97 0.43
C LEU A 56 17.87 -3.28 -0.38
N TYR A 57 17.28 -3.25 -1.57
CA TYR A 57 17.15 -4.41 -2.45
C TYR A 57 18.20 -4.46 -3.57
N LEU A 58 19.04 -3.43 -3.71
CA LEU A 58 20.06 -3.39 -4.73
C LEU A 58 21.06 -4.52 -4.55
N GLY A 59 21.39 -5.20 -5.65
CA GLY A 59 22.38 -6.29 -5.65
C GLY A 59 21.92 -7.62 -5.04
N LYS A 60 20.64 -7.74 -4.62
CA LYS A 60 20.12 -8.95 -3.94
C LYS A 60 19.48 -9.98 -4.87
N GLY A 61 19.61 -9.86 -6.19
CA GLY A 61 19.10 -10.86 -7.15
C GLY A 61 17.58 -10.93 -7.29
N TYR A 62 16.83 -9.92 -6.81
CA TYR A 62 15.39 -9.85 -7.01
C TYR A 62 15.04 -9.56 -8.46
N LEU A 63 13.85 -9.99 -8.88
CA LEU A 63 13.33 -9.70 -10.23
C LEU A 63 13.32 -8.19 -10.50
N PRO A 64 13.62 -7.75 -11.73
CA PRO A 64 13.67 -6.34 -12.12
C PRO A 64 12.26 -5.74 -12.33
N ILE A 65 11.35 -5.99 -11.38
CA ILE A 65 9.98 -5.50 -11.37
C ILE A 65 9.85 -4.43 -10.28
N SER A 66 9.19 -3.32 -10.60
CA SER A 66 8.83 -2.30 -9.63
C SER A 66 7.47 -2.64 -9.02
N LEU A 67 7.44 -2.93 -7.73
CA LEU A 67 6.18 -3.07 -6.99
C LEU A 67 5.74 -1.67 -6.54
N VAL A 68 4.57 -1.23 -6.98
CA VAL A 68 4.04 0.11 -6.66
C VAL A 68 2.63 -0.04 -6.13
N GLN A 69 2.33 0.60 -5.01
CA GLN A 69 0.98 0.73 -4.50
C GLN A 69 0.43 2.11 -4.90
N TYR A 70 -0.70 2.11 -5.60
CA TYR A 70 -1.44 3.32 -5.94
C TYR A 70 -2.54 3.60 -4.93
N GLY A 71 -3.29 2.56 -4.52
CA GLY A 71 -4.36 2.68 -3.55
C GLY A 71 -4.50 1.49 -2.64
N ARG A 72 -5.29 1.64 -1.60
CA ARG A 72 -5.65 0.61 -0.62
C ARG A 72 -7.14 0.48 -0.52
N GLY A 73 -7.61 -0.76 -0.39
CA GLY A 73 -9.03 -1.07 -0.23
C GLY A 73 -9.76 -1.25 -1.56
N CYS A 74 -11.05 -1.49 -1.46
CA CYS A 74 -11.90 -1.77 -2.60
C CYS A 74 -13.34 -1.30 -2.30
N ARG A 75 -14.00 -0.71 -3.30
CA ARG A 75 -15.40 -0.25 -3.17
C ARG A 75 -16.43 -1.36 -3.08
N PHE A 76 -16.06 -2.58 -3.48
CA PHE A 76 -16.98 -3.71 -3.48
C PHE A 76 -17.09 -4.36 -2.11
N ALA A 77 -18.29 -4.86 -1.80
CA ALA A 77 -18.63 -5.51 -0.55
C ALA A 77 -18.79 -7.03 -0.73
N CYS A 78 -17.82 -7.70 -1.35
CA CYS A 78 -17.85 -9.14 -1.53
C CYS A 78 -17.79 -9.85 -0.17
N GLU A 79 -18.74 -10.75 0.11
CA GLU A 79 -18.90 -11.40 1.42
C GLU A 79 -17.69 -12.22 1.85
N PHE A 80 -16.98 -12.82 0.90
CA PHE A 80 -15.79 -13.65 1.15
C PHE A 80 -14.49 -12.84 1.27
N CYS A 81 -14.52 -11.53 1.00
CA CYS A 81 -13.30 -10.74 0.82
C CYS A 81 -12.85 -10.08 2.12
N ALA A 82 -11.65 -10.41 2.58
CA ALA A 82 -11.05 -9.81 3.76
C ALA A 82 -10.81 -8.30 3.61
N ILE A 83 -10.58 -7.81 2.37
CA ILE A 83 -10.36 -6.39 2.09
C ILE A 83 -11.59 -5.57 2.47
N ASN A 84 -12.79 -6.04 2.16
CA ASN A 84 -14.02 -5.38 2.56
C ASN A 84 -14.16 -5.31 4.09
N SER A 85 -13.85 -6.40 4.78
CA SER A 85 -13.89 -6.44 6.26
C SER A 85 -12.89 -5.48 6.89
N PHE A 86 -11.72 -5.30 6.27
CA PHE A 86 -10.67 -4.43 6.77
C PHE A 86 -10.94 -2.95 6.49
N PHE A 87 -11.24 -2.60 5.23
CA PHE A 87 -11.41 -1.21 4.78
C PHE A 87 -12.88 -0.75 4.78
N LYS A 88 -13.85 -1.64 5.12
CA LYS A 88 -15.29 -1.36 5.20
C LYS A 88 -15.86 -0.67 3.93
N GLY A 89 -15.45 -1.16 2.77
CA GLY A 89 -15.82 -0.60 1.47
C GLY A 89 -15.09 0.71 1.12
N GLY A 90 -14.15 1.15 1.93
CA GLY A 90 -13.33 2.32 1.65
C GLY A 90 -12.24 2.03 0.60
N TYR A 91 -11.95 3.04 -0.22
CA TYR A 91 -10.80 3.06 -1.12
C TYR A 91 -10.04 4.36 -0.95
N HIS A 92 -8.72 4.27 -0.81
CA HIS A 92 -7.85 5.41 -0.49
C HIS A 92 -6.67 5.42 -1.47
N ALA A 93 -6.72 6.34 -2.44
CA ALA A 93 -5.66 6.49 -3.43
C ALA A 93 -4.58 7.48 -2.96
N ARG A 94 -3.36 7.21 -3.39
CA ARG A 94 -2.24 8.15 -3.30
C ARG A 94 -2.40 9.27 -4.33
N PRO A 95 -1.81 10.46 -4.10
CA PRO A 95 -1.68 11.47 -5.14
C PRO A 95 -1.00 10.89 -6.38
N VAL A 96 -1.62 11.08 -7.55
CA VAL A 96 -1.12 10.51 -8.81
C VAL A 96 0.32 10.92 -9.10
N ASP A 97 0.69 12.17 -8.81
CA ASP A 97 2.04 12.68 -9.06
C ASP A 97 3.10 11.99 -8.21
N GLU A 98 2.78 11.63 -6.96
CA GLU A 98 3.69 10.83 -6.12
C GLU A 98 3.96 9.46 -6.74
N VAL A 99 2.92 8.79 -7.25
CA VAL A 99 3.03 7.48 -7.89
C VAL A 99 3.88 7.54 -9.15
N ILE A 100 3.66 8.56 -9.99
CA ILE A 100 4.46 8.80 -11.20
C ILE A 100 5.92 9.06 -10.85
N ASN A 101 6.19 9.93 -9.89
CA ASN A 101 7.55 10.23 -9.44
C ASN A 101 8.27 8.98 -8.90
N GLU A 102 7.55 8.16 -8.12
CA GLU A 102 8.08 6.90 -7.63
C GLU A 102 8.45 5.95 -8.78
N ILE A 103 7.58 5.79 -9.78
CA ILE A 103 7.85 4.94 -10.95
C ILE A 103 9.09 5.43 -11.72
N GLN A 104 9.17 6.73 -12.00
CA GLN A 104 10.28 7.32 -12.72
C GLN A 104 11.61 7.18 -11.97
N SER A 105 11.60 7.30 -10.64
CA SER A 105 12.81 7.16 -9.83
C SER A 105 13.44 5.77 -9.90
N GLN A 106 12.65 4.73 -10.18
CA GLN A 106 13.11 3.35 -10.20
C GLN A 106 13.81 2.94 -11.50
N LYS A 107 13.67 3.72 -12.58
CA LYS A 107 14.30 3.45 -13.90
C LYS A 107 14.05 2.03 -14.42
N ARG A 108 12.88 1.46 -14.16
CA ARG A 108 12.47 0.12 -14.58
C ARG A 108 11.28 0.21 -15.53
N ASN A 109 11.23 -0.70 -16.50
CA ASN A 109 10.21 -0.70 -17.54
C ASN A 109 9.01 -1.61 -17.25
N LEU A 110 9.05 -2.34 -16.14
CA LEU A 110 7.95 -3.22 -15.72
C LEU A 110 7.52 -2.83 -14.31
N VAL A 111 6.25 -2.46 -14.18
CA VAL A 111 5.60 -2.10 -12.91
C VAL A 111 4.50 -3.11 -12.60
N PHE A 112 4.45 -3.59 -11.38
CA PHE A 112 3.31 -4.32 -10.86
C PHE A 112 2.61 -3.46 -9.80
N PHE A 113 1.38 -3.04 -10.10
CA PHE A 113 0.50 -2.39 -9.14
C PHE A 113 -0.08 -3.44 -8.20
N ILE A 114 0.28 -3.31 -6.90
CA ILE A 114 -0.10 -4.27 -5.86
C ILE A 114 -1.41 -3.90 -5.16
N ASP A 115 -2.25 -3.14 -5.85
CA ASP A 115 -3.55 -2.68 -5.37
C ASP A 115 -4.55 -3.83 -5.27
N ASP A 116 -5.46 -3.76 -4.31
CA ASP A 116 -6.56 -4.72 -4.18
C ASP A 116 -7.53 -4.66 -5.36
N ASN A 117 -7.80 -3.47 -5.85
CA ASN A 117 -8.56 -3.19 -7.07
C ASN A 117 -8.16 -1.83 -7.64
N PHE A 118 -7.32 -1.85 -8.67
CA PHE A 118 -6.74 -0.67 -9.30
C PHE A 118 -7.79 0.35 -9.80
N VAL A 119 -8.98 -0.12 -10.15
CA VAL A 119 -10.06 0.70 -10.71
C VAL A 119 -11.18 1.01 -9.73
N SER A 120 -10.95 0.85 -8.44
CA SER A 120 -11.96 1.17 -7.41
C SER A 120 -12.50 2.59 -7.49
N ASP A 121 -11.69 3.55 -7.91
CA ASP A 121 -12.10 4.89 -8.33
C ASP A 121 -11.70 5.09 -9.80
N HIS A 122 -12.68 5.03 -10.70
CA HIS A 122 -12.47 5.10 -12.14
C HIS A 122 -11.83 6.41 -12.58
N GLU A 123 -12.27 7.54 -12.02
CA GLU A 123 -11.77 8.86 -12.44
C GLU A 123 -10.31 9.06 -12.04
N THR A 124 -9.96 8.64 -10.84
CA THR A 124 -8.58 8.74 -10.36
C THR A 124 -7.69 7.73 -11.08
N ALA A 125 -8.19 6.52 -11.36
CA ALA A 125 -7.47 5.52 -12.17
C ALA A 125 -7.20 6.02 -13.58
N LYS A 126 -8.19 6.62 -14.26
CA LYS A 126 -8.01 7.24 -15.58
C LYS A 126 -6.92 8.32 -15.57
N ARG A 127 -6.92 9.19 -14.57
CA ARG A 127 -5.88 10.22 -14.42
C ARG A 127 -4.48 9.61 -14.31
N LEU A 128 -4.33 8.54 -13.52
CA LEU A 128 -3.06 7.82 -13.41
C LEU A 128 -2.67 7.20 -14.75
N LEU A 129 -3.60 6.47 -15.41
CA LEU A 129 -3.35 5.84 -16.71
C LEU A 129 -2.91 6.85 -17.77
N HIS A 130 -3.55 8.01 -17.84
CA HIS A 130 -3.13 9.07 -18.76
C HIS A 130 -1.69 9.54 -18.50
N LYS A 131 -1.28 9.65 -17.23
CA LYS A 131 0.09 10.03 -16.88
C LYS A 131 1.12 8.90 -17.10
N LEU A 132 0.68 7.64 -17.16
CA LEU A 132 1.55 6.51 -17.49
C LEU A 132 1.87 6.40 -18.98
N ILE A 133 0.97 6.84 -19.87
CA ILE A 133 1.15 6.75 -21.34
C ILE A 133 2.52 7.26 -21.81
N PRO A 134 2.95 8.48 -21.46
CA PRO A 134 4.23 9.01 -21.94
C PRO A 134 5.45 8.27 -21.38
N LEU A 135 5.31 7.53 -20.29
CA LEU A 135 6.41 6.77 -19.68
C LEU A 135 6.77 5.51 -20.46
N LYS A 136 5.91 5.04 -21.38
CA LYS A 136 6.10 3.86 -22.23
C LYS A 136 6.52 2.60 -21.43
N ILE A 137 6.06 2.45 -20.22
CA ILE A 137 6.29 1.30 -19.35
C ILE A 137 5.28 0.18 -19.64
N ARG A 138 5.63 -1.04 -19.28
CA ARG A 138 4.70 -2.17 -19.17
C ARG A 138 4.24 -2.25 -17.73
N TRP A 139 2.99 -2.54 -17.52
CA TRP A 139 2.46 -2.71 -16.18
C TRP A 139 1.43 -3.84 -16.09
N VAL A 140 1.27 -4.37 -14.89
CA VAL A 140 0.30 -5.39 -14.50
C VAL A 140 -0.37 -4.93 -13.23
N GLY A 141 -1.63 -5.28 -13.03
CA GLY A 141 -2.38 -4.97 -11.81
C GLY A 141 -3.65 -5.80 -11.74
N GLN A 142 -4.33 -5.75 -10.60
CA GLN A 142 -5.65 -6.36 -10.40
C GLN A 142 -6.73 -5.30 -10.60
N ALA A 143 -7.76 -5.66 -11.36
CA ALA A 143 -8.88 -4.77 -11.63
C ALA A 143 -10.19 -5.57 -11.72
N SER A 144 -11.28 -4.94 -11.34
CA SER A 144 -12.61 -5.49 -11.56
C SER A 144 -13.02 -5.34 -13.03
N ILE A 145 -13.90 -6.24 -13.51
CA ILE A 145 -14.33 -6.30 -14.91
C ILE A 145 -15.10 -5.04 -15.36
N ASP A 146 -15.64 -4.26 -14.43
CA ASP A 146 -16.33 -3.00 -14.72
C ASP A 146 -15.42 -1.89 -15.26
N MET A 147 -14.08 -2.11 -15.26
CA MET A 147 -13.14 -1.23 -15.95
C MET A 147 -13.40 -1.10 -17.46
N THR A 148 -14.16 -2.03 -18.03
CA THR A 148 -14.47 -2.07 -19.48
C THR A 148 -15.72 -1.30 -19.83
N LYS A 149 -16.38 -0.68 -18.88
CA LYS A 149 -17.57 0.16 -19.05
C LYS A 149 -17.18 1.63 -19.00
#